data_1bcf20c6b44022a95bf790610cc078d3
#
_entry.id   1bcf20c6b44022a95bf790610cc078d3
#
_cell.length_a   1.000
_cell.length_b   1.000
_cell.length_c   1.000
_cell.angle_alpha   90.00
_cell.angle_beta   90.00
_cell.angle_gamma   90.00
#
_symmetry.space_group_name_H-M   'P 1'
#
loop_
_entity.id
_entity.type
_entity.pdbx_description
1 polymer ?
#
loop_
_entity_poly.entity_id
_entity_poly.type
_entity_poly.pdbx_seq_one_letter_code
_entity_poly.pdbx_strand_id
1 'polypeptide(L)'
;MPIDRIEVLVTDLTIRLQREVSSGAYDTGPMGTLMGKPVLVKIHADGVVGYGQIRPISPGHFMPDTVGSMVSAITGIYGPRLLGKDILDFENLLSMFDLALPHNMNARAAIDHALHDAAGKALGLPVYKLLGGLCQPVIPLEWSVGLNSPEKMAADVLRARDEFGV
;
A
#
# COMPACT_ATOMS: atom_id res chain seq x y z
N MET A 1 -6.45 7.23 22.58
CA MET A 1 -7.59 7.14 21.63
C MET A 1 -7.78 5.68 21.24
N PRO A 2 -8.73 5.00 21.89
CA PRO A 2 -8.91 3.57 21.66
C PRO A 2 -9.46 3.26 20.26
N ILE A 3 -8.95 2.18 19.67
CA ILE A 3 -9.47 1.64 18.43
C ILE A 3 -10.79 0.94 18.73
N ASP A 4 -11.86 1.40 18.12
CA ASP A 4 -13.21 0.85 18.36
C ASP A 4 -13.68 -0.12 17.26
N ARG A 5 -13.19 0.06 16.02
CA ARG A 5 -13.60 -0.77 14.89
C ARG A 5 -12.52 -0.84 13.81
N ILE A 6 -12.44 -2.01 13.17
CA ILE A 6 -11.58 -2.24 12.01
C ILE A 6 -12.43 -2.84 10.89
N GLU A 7 -12.29 -2.27 9.71
CA GLU A 7 -12.94 -2.76 8.50
C GLU A 7 -11.87 -3.16 7.48
N VAL A 8 -12.09 -4.28 6.81
CA VAL A 8 -11.25 -4.74 5.72
C VAL A 8 -12.10 -4.87 4.47
N LEU A 9 -11.73 -4.17 3.43
CA LEU A 9 -12.44 -4.12 2.17
C LEU A 9 -11.51 -4.60 1.05
N VAL A 10 -11.97 -5.58 0.29
CA VAL A 10 -11.31 -5.98 -0.96
C VAL A 10 -11.98 -5.19 -2.07
N THR A 11 -11.22 -4.29 -2.68
CA THR A 11 -11.77 -3.41 -3.71
C THR A 11 -11.68 -4.06 -5.09
N ASP A 12 -12.66 -3.77 -5.95
CA ASP A 12 -12.72 -4.29 -7.30
C ASP A 12 -12.29 -3.23 -8.34
N LEU A 13 -11.18 -2.56 -8.04
CA LEU A 13 -10.60 -1.59 -8.95
C LEU A 13 -9.96 -2.32 -10.12
N THR A 14 -10.56 -2.16 -11.29
CA THR A 14 -10.01 -2.68 -12.54
C THR A 14 -8.81 -1.84 -12.95
N ILE A 15 -7.61 -2.40 -12.85
CA ILE A 15 -6.41 -1.79 -13.40
C ILE A 15 -5.84 -2.76 -14.44
N ARG A 16 -5.70 -2.27 -15.66
CA ARG A 16 -5.00 -2.96 -16.72
C ARG A 16 -3.74 -2.19 -17.05
N LEU A 17 -2.60 -2.81 -16.86
CA LEU A 17 -1.32 -2.29 -17.29
C LEU A 17 -0.94 -3.00 -18.58
N GLN A 18 -0.82 -2.25 -19.66
CA GLN A 18 -0.33 -2.73 -20.95
C GLN A 18 0.97 -2.00 -21.28
N ARG A 19 2.01 -2.77 -21.55
CA ARG A 19 3.31 -2.26 -22.00
C ARG A 19 3.85 -3.16 -23.12
N GLU A 20 4.45 -2.57 -24.09
CA GLU A 20 5.23 -3.29 -25.10
C GLU A 20 6.70 -3.22 -24.74
N VAL A 21 7.32 -4.37 -24.54
CA VAL A 21 8.75 -4.50 -24.22
C VAL A 21 9.40 -5.49 -25.17
N SER A 22 10.73 -5.49 -25.28
CA SER A 22 11.49 -6.33 -26.22
C SER A 22 11.24 -7.83 -26.07
N SER A 23 10.85 -8.29 -24.86
CA SER A 23 10.48 -9.68 -24.59
C SER A 23 9.03 -10.03 -24.97
N GLY A 24 8.27 -9.08 -25.50
CA GLY A 24 6.86 -9.23 -25.87
C GLY A 24 5.94 -8.26 -25.16
N ALA A 25 4.65 -8.36 -25.44
CA ALA A 25 3.66 -7.53 -24.79
C ALA A 25 3.49 -7.94 -23.32
N TYR A 26 3.60 -6.99 -22.40
CA TYR A 26 3.23 -7.16 -21.02
C TYR A 26 1.81 -6.62 -20.80
N ASP A 27 0.92 -7.50 -20.44
CA ASP A 27 -0.48 -7.16 -20.18
C ASP A 27 -0.95 -7.85 -18.90
N THR A 28 -1.37 -7.09 -17.92
CA THR A 28 -1.91 -7.62 -16.66
C THR A 28 -3.30 -8.25 -16.81
N GLY A 29 -3.88 -8.16 -18.01
CA GLY A 29 -5.23 -8.65 -18.31
C GLY A 29 -6.35 -7.74 -17.78
N PRO A 30 -7.59 -8.00 -18.20
CA PRO A 30 -8.72 -7.12 -17.91
C PRO A 30 -9.07 -7.02 -16.43
N MET A 31 -8.69 -8.00 -15.61
CA MET A 31 -8.93 -8.04 -14.16
C MET A 31 -7.67 -7.80 -13.34
N GLY A 32 -6.58 -7.36 -13.95
CA GLY A 32 -5.30 -7.27 -13.26
C GLY A 32 -4.87 -8.62 -12.69
N THR A 33 -4.92 -9.68 -13.49
CA THR A 33 -4.70 -11.07 -13.07
C THR A 33 -3.33 -11.29 -12.42
N LEU A 34 -2.34 -10.47 -12.77
CA LEU A 34 -1.01 -10.47 -12.12
C LEU A 34 -0.93 -9.53 -10.92
N MET A 35 -1.91 -8.64 -10.76
CA MET A 35 -1.97 -7.70 -9.65
C MET A 35 -3.24 -7.99 -8.86
N GLY A 36 -3.11 -8.56 -7.68
CA GLY A 36 -4.24 -8.83 -6.79
C GLY A 36 -5.11 -7.59 -6.55
N LYS A 37 -6.32 -7.80 -6.10
CA LYS A 37 -7.23 -6.72 -5.74
C LYS A 37 -6.67 -5.91 -4.58
N PRO A 38 -6.76 -4.57 -4.57
CA PRO A 38 -6.37 -3.77 -3.42
C PRO A 38 -7.15 -4.15 -2.16
N VAL A 39 -6.42 -4.32 -1.07
CA VAL A 39 -6.99 -4.52 0.27
C VAL A 39 -6.91 -3.19 1.00
N LEU A 40 -8.06 -2.62 1.32
CA LEU A 40 -8.21 -1.38 2.09
C LEU A 40 -8.54 -1.73 3.54
N VAL A 41 -7.81 -1.14 4.46
CA VAL A 41 -8.04 -1.23 5.90
C VAL A 41 -8.53 0.12 6.41
N LYS A 42 -9.60 0.12 7.18
CA LYS A 42 -10.05 1.29 7.92
C LYS A 42 -9.94 1.03 9.41
N ILE A 43 -9.30 1.93 10.13
CA ILE A 43 -9.22 1.90 11.58
C ILE A 43 -10.01 3.08 12.12
N HIS A 44 -11.01 2.78 12.92
CA HIS A 44 -11.86 3.78 13.59
C HIS A 44 -11.38 3.93 15.05
N ALA A 45 -11.18 5.15 15.48
CA ALA A 45 -10.79 5.47 16.83
C ALA A 45 -11.28 6.88 17.21
N ASP A 46 -12.08 6.97 18.24
CA ASP A 46 -12.52 8.25 18.85
C ASP A 46 -13.03 9.29 17.82
N GLY A 47 -13.85 8.84 16.87
CA GLY A 47 -14.46 9.67 15.84
C GLY A 47 -13.60 9.96 14.61
N VAL A 48 -12.35 9.52 14.56
CA VAL A 48 -11.51 9.58 13.36
C VAL A 48 -11.48 8.25 12.63
N VAL A 49 -11.19 8.28 11.33
CA VAL A 49 -11.01 7.09 10.51
C VAL A 49 -9.67 7.20 9.76
N GLY A 50 -8.79 6.26 10.04
CA GLY A 50 -7.54 6.08 9.30
C GLY A 50 -7.68 5.06 8.19
N TYR A 51 -7.00 5.31 7.08
CA TYR A 51 -7.02 4.48 5.89
C TYR A 51 -5.64 3.93 5.59
N GLY A 52 -5.56 2.63 5.35
CA GLY A 52 -4.36 2.00 4.82
C GLY A 52 -4.72 1.10 3.66
N GLN A 53 -3.81 0.98 2.70
CA GLN A 53 -4.04 0.17 1.52
C GLN A 53 -2.77 -0.52 1.10
N ILE A 54 -2.90 -1.79 0.74
CA ILE A 54 -1.87 -2.53 0.03
C ILE A 54 -2.52 -3.31 -1.10
N ARG A 55 -1.80 -3.42 -2.20
CA ARG A 55 -2.16 -4.27 -3.31
C ARG A 55 -1.12 -5.38 -3.44
N PRO A 56 -1.45 -6.63 -3.09
CA PRO A 56 -0.53 -7.74 -3.32
C PRO A 56 -0.40 -7.97 -4.83
N ILE A 57 0.83 -8.16 -5.30
CA ILE A 57 1.10 -8.60 -6.66
C ILE A 57 1.02 -10.12 -6.64
N SER A 58 -0.12 -10.66 -7.04
CA SER A 58 -0.42 -12.09 -6.97
C SER A 58 -0.91 -12.60 -8.35
N PRO A 59 -0.59 -13.85 -8.69
CA PRO A 59 0.17 -14.82 -7.91
C PRO A 59 1.67 -14.54 -7.89
N GLY A 60 2.19 -14.46 -6.75
CA GLY A 60 3.50 -14.54 -6.15
C GLY A 60 4.80 -14.36 -6.91
N HIS A 61 4.93 -13.54 -7.95
CA HIS A 61 6.25 -13.31 -8.52
C HIS A 61 7.16 -12.43 -7.67
N PHE A 62 6.59 -11.52 -6.88
CA PHE A 62 7.35 -10.52 -6.12
C PHE A 62 7.03 -10.51 -4.63
N MET A 63 5.89 -11.01 -4.22
CA MET A 63 5.42 -10.99 -2.83
C MET A 63 4.78 -12.32 -2.46
N PRO A 64 5.04 -12.84 -1.26
CA PRO A 64 4.48 -14.12 -0.80
C PRO A 64 3.01 -14.04 -0.44
N ASP A 65 2.47 -12.82 -0.25
CA ASP A 65 1.11 -12.61 0.20
C ASP A 65 0.11 -12.64 -0.96
N THR A 66 -1.08 -13.12 -0.64
CA THR A 66 -2.26 -13.05 -1.49
C THR A 66 -3.33 -12.17 -0.84
N VAL A 67 -4.35 -11.77 -1.59
CA VAL A 67 -5.52 -11.08 -1.02
C VAL A 67 -6.13 -11.89 0.12
N GLY A 68 -6.29 -13.21 -0.06
CA GLY A 68 -6.85 -14.10 0.95
C GLY A 68 -6.01 -14.18 2.22
N SER A 69 -4.68 -14.33 2.10
CA SER A 69 -3.77 -14.37 3.27
C SER A 69 -3.80 -13.05 4.04
N MET A 70 -3.78 -11.90 3.34
CA MET A 70 -3.87 -10.59 3.97
C MET A 70 -5.18 -10.40 4.74
N VAL A 71 -6.32 -10.68 4.09
CA VAL A 71 -7.64 -10.55 4.74
C VAL A 71 -7.71 -11.46 5.97
N SER A 72 -7.28 -12.72 5.85
CA SER A 72 -7.27 -13.67 6.96
C SER A 72 -6.37 -13.22 8.11
N ALA A 73 -5.16 -12.74 7.82
CA ALA A 73 -4.24 -12.23 8.83
C ALA A 73 -4.83 -11.01 9.56
N ILE A 74 -5.41 -10.05 8.82
CA ILE A 74 -5.97 -8.84 9.41
C ILE A 74 -7.22 -9.16 10.24
N THR A 75 -8.18 -9.89 9.67
CA THR A 75 -9.47 -10.11 10.35
C THR A 75 -9.39 -11.13 11.47
N GLY A 76 -8.55 -12.17 11.31
CA GLY A 76 -8.47 -13.28 12.26
C GLY A 76 -7.40 -13.11 13.36
N ILE A 77 -6.32 -12.39 13.07
CA ILE A 77 -5.16 -12.35 13.97
C ILE A 77 -4.88 -10.92 14.47
N TYR A 78 -4.64 -9.97 13.58
CA TYR A 78 -4.19 -8.63 13.96
C TYR A 78 -5.33 -7.75 14.47
N GLY A 79 -6.45 -7.71 13.75
CA GLY A 79 -7.59 -6.87 14.07
C GLY A 79 -8.13 -7.08 15.48
N PRO A 80 -8.43 -8.33 15.90
CA PRO A 80 -8.89 -8.59 17.27
C PRO A 80 -7.93 -8.11 18.37
N ARG A 81 -6.63 -8.04 18.06
CA ARG A 81 -5.60 -7.58 19.00
C ARG A 81 -5.47 -6.07 19.08
N LEU A 82 -5.94 -5.37 18.05
CA LEU A 82 -5.93 -3.91 18.00
C LEU A 82 -7.12 -3.29 18.75
N LEU A 83 -8.25 -3.96 18.83
CA LEU A 83 -9.44 -3.42 19.46
C LEU A 83 -9.15 -3.01 20.91
N GLY A 84 -9.57 -1.80 21.26
CA GLY A 84 -9.35 -1.18 22.56
C GLY A 84 -7.93 -0.66 22.82
N LYS A 85 -6.99 -0.84 21.88
CA LYS A 85 -5.63 -0.29 22.00
C LYS A 85 -5.60 1.17 21.56
N ASP A 86 -4.62 1.91 22.07
CA ASP A 86 -4.42 3.31 21.68
C ASP A 86 -3.76 3.39 20.29
N ILE A 87 -4.32 4.21 19.39
CA ILE A 87 -3.77 4.39 18.04
C ILE A 87 -2.39 5.05 18.03
N LEU A 88 -1.94 5.65 19.11
CA LEU A 88 -0.63 6.30 19.21
C LEU A 88 0.49 5.36 19.64
N ASP A 89 0.16 4.16 20.08
CA ASP A 89 1.14 3.16 20.55
C ASP A 89 1.78 2.36 19.41
N PHE A 90 2.20 3.02 18.31
CA PHE A 90 2.67 2.39 17.07
C PHE A 90 3.67 1.27 17.29
N GLU A 91 4.76 1.55 18.00
CA GLU A 91 5.85 0.59 18.19
C GLU A 91 5.38 -0.66 18.94
N ASN A 92 4.55 -0.46 19.97
CA ASN A 92 4.00 -1.56 20.74
C ASN A 92 3.03 -2.41 19.90
N LEU A 93 2.17 -1.76 19.11
CA LEU A 93 1.21 -2.44 18.24
C LEU A 93 1.91 -3.23 17.14
N LEU A 94 2.92 -2.64 16.49
CA LEU A 94 3.66 -3.30 15.43
C LEU A 94 4.52 -4.46 15.97
N SER A 95 5.13 -4.29 17.14
CA SER A 95 5.89 -5.36 17.81
C SER A 95 4.98 -6.53 18.21
N MET A 96 3.75 -6.25 18.63
CA MET A 96 2.77 -7.29 18.95
C MET A 96 2.46 -8.18 17.74
N PHE A 97 2.47 -7.62 16.51
CA PHE A 97 2.22 -8.38 15.29
C PHE A 97 3.34 -9.39 15.00
N ASP A 98 4.60 -9.04 15.29
CA ASP A 98 5.73 -9.94 15.12
C ASP A 98 5.61 -11.21 15.98
N LEU A 99 5.05 -11.05 17.17
CA LEU A 99 4.80 -12.17 18.07
C LEU A 99 3.55 -12.98 17.71
N ALA A 100 2.52 -12.28 17.17
CA ALA A 100 1.23 -12.92 16.89
C ALA A 100 1.23 -13.73 15.59
N LEU A 101 1.80 -13.19 14.53
CA LEU A 101 1.91 -13.83 13.21
C LEU A 101 3.10 -13.21 12.46
N PRO A 102 4.30 -13.78 12.59
CA PRO A 102 5.48 -13.24 11.92
C PRO A 102 5.34 -13.28 10.38
N HIS A 103 6.12 -12.48 9.74
CA HIS A 103 6.12 -12.24 8.28
C HIS A 103 4.91 -11.42 7.82
N ASN A 104 3.97 -11.86 7.09
CA ASN A 104 2.75 -11.15 6.63
C ASN A 104 2.90 -9.62 6.46
N MET A 105 4.00 -9.19 5.84
CA MET A 105 4.44 -7.80 5.81
C MET A 105 3.43 -6.87 5.13
N ASN A 106 2.73 -7.38 4.09
CA ASN A 106 1.73 -6.57 3.39
C ASN A 106 0.49 -6.30 4.26
N ALA A 107 0.04 -7.30 5.02
CA ALA A 107 -1.08 -7.11 5.95
C ALA A 107 -0.71 -6.11 7.06
N ARG A 108 0.53 -6.21 7.58
CA ARG A 108 1.07 -5.27 8.58
C ARG A 108 1.18 -3.86 8.02
N ALA A 109 1.74 -3.69 6.82
CA ALA A 109 1.87 -2.39 6.18
C ALA A 109 0.51 -1.71 5.95
N ALA A 110 -0.52 -2.47 5.58
CA ALA A 110 -1.87 -1.92 5.45
C ALA A 110 -2.42 -1.39 6.78
N ILE A 111 -2.17 -2.10 7.88
CA ILE A 111 -2.56 -1.65 9.23
C ILE A 111 -1.72 -0.45 9.67
N ASP A 112 -0.41 -0.49 9.44
CA ASP A 112 0.52 0.58 9.81
C ASP A 112 0.15 1.90 9.12
N HIS A 113 -0.12 1.87 7.83
CA HIS A 113 -0.65 3.04 7.10
C HIS A 113 -1.93 3.58 7.73
N ALA A 114 -2.88 2.69 8.08
CA ALA A 114 -4.15 3.12 8.68
C ALA A 114 -3.96 3.71 10.09
N LEU A 115 -3.05 3.17 10.90
CA LEU A 115 -2.71 3.70 12.22
C LEU A 115 -2.11 5.11 12.12
N HIS A 116 -1.11 5.28 11.26
CA HIS A 116 -0.47 6.58 11.05
C HIS A 116 -1.44 7.63 10.48
N ASP A 117 -2.32 7.23 9.56
CA ASP A 117 -3.34 8.13 9.02
C ASP A 117 -4.36 8.54 10.09
N ALA A 118 -4.83 7.57 10.92
CA ALA A 118 -5.72 7.88 12.04
C ALA A 118 -5.07 8.82 13.05
N ALA A 119 -3.84 8.54 13.45
CA ALA A 119 -3.10 9.35 14.40
C ALA A 119 -2.82 10.76 13.86
N GLY A 120 -2.41 10.87 12.60
CA GLY A 120 -2.21 12.18 11.95
C GLY A 120 -3.48 13.03 11.96
N LYS A 121 -4.63 12.43 11.62
CA LYS A 121 -5.94 13.08 11.67
C LYS A 121 -6.33 13.50 13.08
N ALA A 122 -6.15 12.61 14.04
CA ALA A 122 -6.47 12.87 15.43
C ALA A 122 -5.62 14.00 16.05
N LEU A 123 -4.36 14.08 15.67
CA LEU A 123 -3.43 15.11 16.13
C LEU A 123 -3.45 16.40 15.29
N GLY A 124 -4.17 16.39 14.15
CA GLY A 124 -4.14 17.51 13.19
C GLY A 124 -2.78 17.69 12.51
N LEU A 125 -2.01 16.62 12.37
CA LEU A 125 -0.66 16.64 11.81
C LEU A 125 -0.56 15.76 10.56
N PRO A 126 0.17 16.18 9.53
CA PRO A 126 0.47 15.30 8.41
C PRO A 126 1.44 14.17 8.86
N VAL A 127 1.28 12.99 8.27
CA VAL A 127 2.03 11.78 8.67
C VAL A 127 3.55 11.98 8.68
N TYR A 128 4.11 12.75 7.74
CA TYR A 128 5.55 12.99 7.72
C TYR A 128 6.06 13.68 9.01
N LYS A 129 5.21 14.43 9.71
CA LYS A 129 5.56 15.03 11.01
C LYS A 129 5.67 13.96 12.10
N LEU A 130 4.83 12.93 12.05
CA LEU A 130 4.91 11.79 12.97
C LEU A 130 6.17 10.95 12.71
N LEU A 131 6.63 10.91 11.46
CA LEU A 131 7.82 10.17 11.04
C LEU A 131 9.14 10.93 11.20
N GLY A 132 9.15 12.04 11.93
CA GLY A 132 10.37 12.80 12.23
C GLY A 132 10.56 14.09 11.45
N GLY A 133 9.63 14.46 10.57
CA GLY A 133 9.61 15.76 9.88
C GLY A 133 9.88 15.69 8.38
N LEU A 134 9.96 16.86 7.76
CA LEU A 134 10.13 17.00 6.32
C LEU A 134 11.61 16.85 5.92
N CYS A 135 11.96 15.70 5.34
CA CYS A 135 13.31 15.48 4.84
C CYS A 135 13.52 16.05 3.44
N GLN A 136 12.51 15.95 2.57
CA GLN A 136 12.59 16.38 1.18
C GLN A 136 11.33 17.14 0.79
N PRO A 137 11.41 18.45 0.53
CA PRO A 137 10.23 19.29 0.21
C PRO A 137 9.67 19.03 -1.19
N VAL A 138 10.53 18.58 -2.11
CA VAL A 138 10.15 18.25 -3.49
C VAL A 138 10.70 16.87 -3.82
N ILE A 139 9.83 15.97 -4.21
CA ILE A 139 10.21 14.62 -4.66
C ILE A 139 10.18 14.62 -6.19
N PRO A 140 11.35 14.53 -6.85
CA PRO A 140 11.39 14.41 -8.32
C PRO A 140 10.75 13.07 -8.72
N LEU A 141 9.98 13.10 -9.79
CA LEU A 141 9.38 11.92 -10.36
C LEU A 141 10.34 11.25 -11.35
N GLU A 142 10.23 9.95 -11.48
CA GLU A 142 10.92 9.16 -12.48
C GLU A 142 9.95 8.64 -13.53
N TRP A 143 10.43 8.50 -14.74
CA TRP A 143 9.73 7.80 -15.81
C TRP A 143 10.40 6.45 -16.06
N SER A 144 9.64 5.37 -15.95
CA SER A 144 10.15 4.04 -16.22
C SER A 144 10.08 3.73 -17.72
N VAL A 145 11.22 3.70 -18.37
CA VAL A 145 11.35 3.31 -19.77
C VAL A 145 11.43 1.78 -19.86
N GLY A 146 10.49 1.17 -20.60
CA GLY A 146 10.52 -0.26 -20.85
C GLY A 146 11.66 -0.64 -21.80
N LEU A 147 12.28 -1.82 -21.59
CA LEU A 147 13.31 -2.34 -22.47
C LEU A 147 12.73 -2.62 -23.87
N ASN A 148 13.23 -1.90 -24.88
CA ASN A 148 12.75 -1.98 -26.27
C ASN A 148 13.85 -1.64 -27.26
N SER A 149 13.55 -1.42 -28.56
CA SER A 149 14.54 -0.90 -29.49
C SER A 149 15.04 0.48 -29.07
N PRO A 150 16.29 0.87 -29.38
CA PRO A 150 16.85 2.18 -29.02
C PRO A 150 15.95 3.35 -29.44
N GLU A 151 15.34 3.26 -30.63
CA GLU A 151 14.48 4.32 -31.19
C GLU A 151 13.18 4.47 -30.36
N LYS A 152 12.55 3.35 -29.97
CA LYS A 152 11.35 3.36 -29.12
C LYS A 152 11.67 3.86 -27.71
N MET A 153 12.81 3.45 -27.15
CA MET A 153 13.27 3.93 -25.84
C MET A 153 13.53 5.44 -25.86
N ALA A 154 14.22 5.93 -26.91
CA ALA A 154 14.46 7.36 -27.07
C ALA A 154 13.16 8.15 -27.23
N ALA A 155 12.22 7.66 -28.01
CA ALA A 155 10.89 8.30 -28.15
C ALA A 155 10.13 8.35 -26.83
N ASP A 156 10.20 7.30 -26.01
CA ASP A 156 9.53 7.25 -24.70
C ASP A 156 10.17 8.25 -23.70
N VAL A 157 11.50 8.39 -23.73
CA VAL A 157 12.22 9.41 -22.93
C VAL A 157 11.83 10.84 -23.36
N LEU A 158 11.78 11.10 -24.67
CA LEU A 158 11.37 12.41 -25.17
C LEU A 158 9.93 12.75 -24.77
N ARG A 159 9.05 11.78 -24.85
CA ARG A 159 7.67 11.90 -24.40
C ARG A 159 7.59 12.23 -22.90
N ALA A 160 8.37 11.50 -22.06
CA ALA A 160 8.43 11.76 -20.62
C ALA A 160 8.82 13.20 -20.32
N ARG A 161 9.86 13.68 -21.00
CA ARG A 161 10.31 15.07 -20.86
C ARG A 161 9.26 16.09 -21.34
N ASP A 162 8.69 15.89 -22.53
CA ASP A 162 7.91 16.91 -23.22
C ASP A 162 6.45 16.98 -22.72
N GLU A 163 5.87 15.83 -22.34
CA GLU A 163 4.48 15.76 -21.86
C GLU A 163 4.36 15.85 -20.33
N PHE A 164 5.33 15.33 -19.59
CA PHE A 164 5.24 15.17 -18.12
C PHE A 164 6.29 15.96 -17.35
N GLY A 165 7.33 16.48 -18.01
CA GLY A 165 8.38 17.27 -17.37
C GLY A 165 9.31 16.46 -16.46
N VAL A 166 9.46 15.16 -16.71
CA VAL A 166 10.29 14.23 -15.93
C VAL A 166 11.49 13.74 -16.72
#